data_aa328c6a9e44ae92e9243411cd3dba10
#
_entry.id   aa328c6a9e44ae92e9243411cd3dba10
#
_cell.length_a   1.000
_cell.length_b   1.000
_cell.length_c   1.000
_cell.angle_alpha   90.00
_cell.angle_beta   90.00
_cell.angle_gamma   90.00
#
_symmetry.space_group_name_H-M   'P 1'
#
loop_
_entity.id
_entity.type
_entity.pdbx_description
1 polymer ?
#
loop_
_entity_poly.entity_id
_entity_poly.type
_entity_poly.pdbx_seq_one_letter_code
_entity_poly.pdbx_strand_id
1 'polypeptide(L)'
;MSNASNNQGRAYEFVCLNSLYEAINKIRPAKIVRNSSYLAAENAWDTLTQCEQTLYALSAKSTIETIFALEPNIVEQSSDILNLYIQNDQHGEEADVRDIIIERKDIIWEIGLSIKHNHMAVKHSRIAKTLDFGSKWYDIPCSSTYWNGVNPTFDFLEREKAKGTYFRDLRSKEDDVYVPLLNAFVKEVSSQVKANKNVPRRMVEYLLSKYDFYKVISIDSKRITTIQSFNMYGTLNLPSRVSQPSIKVPVINLPTTLLHIGFKPGSKTTVIMCFDNGWQFSFRIHNAKYVIETSLKFDIQIVGMPADVNIKYNCKW
;
A
#
# COMPACT_ATOMS: atom_id res chain seq x y z
N MET A 1 13.96 -0.73 15.80
CA MET A 1 13.97 -0.91 14.33
C MET A 1 12.76 -0.27 13.62
N SER A 2 11.55 -0.19 14.20
CA SER A 2 10.38 0.40 13.53
C SER A 2 10.50 1.91 13.20
N ASN A 3 11.13 2.71 14.05
CA ASN A 3 11.24 4.15 13.84
C ASN A 3 12.23 4.52 12.72
N ALA A 4 13.35 3.82 12.58
CA ALA A 4 14.36 4.11 11.55
C ALA A 4 13.79 3.83 10.12
N SER A 5 13.10 2.69 9.93
CA SER A 5 12.48 2.36 8.64
C SER A 5 11.36 3.34 8.25
N ASN A 6 10.59 3.82 9.22
CA ASN A 6 9.54 4.81 8.96
C ASN A 6 10.14 6.18 8.56
N ASN A 7 11.22 6.60 9.21
CA ASN A 7 11.91 7.83 8.87
C ASN A 7 12.54 7.77 7.47
N GLN A 8 13.13 6.63 7.08
CA GLN A 8 13.67 6.45 5.72
C GLN A 8 12.58 6.56 4.65
N GLY A 9 11.39 5.98 4.90
CA GLY A 9 10.25 6.12 3.99
C GLY A 9 9.83 7.57 3.81
N ARG A 10 9.62 8.30 4.91
CA ARG A 10 9.25 9.72 4.89
C ARG A 10 10.31 10.61 4.22
N ALA A 11 11.59 10.37 4.50
CA ALA A 11 12.67 11.09 3.84
C ALA A 11 12.66 10.87 2.32
N TYR A 12 12.32 9.66 1.87
CA TYR A 12 12.22 9.37 0.45
C TYR A 12 10.98 10.02 -0.19
N GLU A 13 9.85 10.07 0.51
CA GLU A 13 8.67 10.83 0.09
C GLU A 13 9.00 12.32 -0.09
N PHE A 14 9.73 12.91 0.87
CA PHE A 14 10.15 14.31 0.81
C PHE A 14 10.96 14.60 -0.46
N VAL A 15 12.00 13.84 -0.74
CA VAL A 15 12.85 14.10 -1.91
C VAL A 15 12.15 13.80 -3.23
N CYS A 16 11.25 12.80 -3.29
CA CYS A 16 10.44 12.54 -4.47
C CYS A 16 9.52 13.73 -4.79
N LEU A 17 8.83 14.26 -3.79
CA LEU A 17 7.95 15.43 -3.95
C LEU A 17 8.73 16.67 -4.39
N ASN A 18 9.85 16.97 -3.73
CA ASN A 18 10.65 18.16 -4.06
C ASN A 18 11.30 18.04 -5.45
N SER A 19 11.80 16.86 -5.84
CA SER A 19 12.37 16.65 -7.17
C SER A 19 11.33 16.84 -8.29
N LEU A 20 10.10 16.36 -8.06
CA LEU A 20 8.98 16.58 -8.99
C LEU A 20 8.63 18.08 -9.05
N TYR A 21 8.49 18.74 -7.91
CA TYR A 21 8.22 20.16 -7.86
C TYR A 21 9.26 20.99 -8.62
N GLU A 22 10.55 20.75 -8.38
CA GLU A 22 11.64 21.45 -9.08
C GLU A 22 11.58 21.27 -10.60
N ALA A 23 11.24 20.07 -11.06
CA ALA A 23 11.12 19.78 -12.48
C ALA A 23 9.87 20.44 -13.09
N ILE A 24 8.73 20.34 -12.43
CA ILE A 24 7.45 20.91 -12.89
C ILE A 24 7.51 22.43 -12.91
N ASN A 25 8.09 23.06 -11.87
CA ASN A 25 8.15 24.51 -11.76
C ASN A 25 9.01 25.20 -12.83
N LYS A 26 9.83 24.44 -13.56
CA LYS A 26 10.54 24.92 -14.77
C LYS A 26 9.65 24.98 -16.00
N ILE A 27 8.51 24.29 -15.99
CA ILE A 27 7.62 24.12 -17.13
C ILE A 27 6.34 24.95 -16.95
N ARG A 28 5.79 24.96 -15.74
CA ARG A 28 4.53 25.65 -15.40
C ARG A 28 4.46 26.03 -13.93
N PRO A 29 3.55 26.93 -13.52
CA PRO A 29 3.35 27.27 -12.12
C PRO A 29 3.01 26.03 -11.27
N ALA A 30 3.78 25.81 -10.20
CA ALA A 30 3.57 24.73 -9.25
C ALA A 30 3.73 25.21 -7.82
N LYS A 31 3.11 24.51 -6.86
CA LYS A 31 3.18 24.84 -5.44
C LYS A 31 3.22 23.58 -4.59
N ILE A 32 4.14 23.54 -3.62
CA ILE A 32 4.11 22.55 -2.53
C ILE A 32 3.19 23.06 -1.42
N VAL A 33 2.20 22.23 -1.03
CA VAL A 33 1.37 22.48 0.14
C VAL A 33 2.09 21.90 1.36
N ARG A 34 2.65 22.78 2.20
CA ARG A 34 3.42 22.39 3.39
C ARG A 34 2.48 22.09 4.56
N ASN A 35 1.96 20.87 4.62
CA ASN A 35 1.15 20.36 5.72
C ASN A 35 2.03 19.66 6.79
N SER A 36 1.41 19.12 7.84
CA SER A 36 2.13 18.41 8.92
C SER A 36 2.92 17.20 8.43
N SER A 37 2.42 16.47 7.41
CA SER A 37 3.11 15.33 6.82
C SER A 37 4.35 15.76 6.04
N TYR A 38 4.27 16.89 5.31
CA TYR A 38 5.45 17.47 4.65
C TYR A 38 6.53 17.84 5.67
N LEU A 39 6.16 18.51 6.76
CA LEU A 39 7.13 18.92 7.80
C LEU A 39 7.76 17.69 8.50
N ALA A 40 6.99 16.63 8.74
CA ALA A 40 7.52 15.40 9.30
C ALA A 40 8.49 14.69 8.32
N ALA A 41 8.22 14.76 7.02
CA ALA A 41 9.07 14.20 5.98
C ALA A 41 10.35 15.02 5.77
N GLU A 42 10.26 16.36 5.84
CA GLU A 42 11.39 17.30 5.84
C GLU A 42 12.34 17.01 7.01
N ASN A 43 11.80 16.91 8.23
CA ASN A 43 12.59 16.55 9.42
C ASN A 43 13.28 15.19 9.27
N ALA A 44 12.60 14.20 8.70
CA ALA A 44 13.19 12.88 8.45
C ALA A 44 14.34 12.97 7.43
N TRP A 45 14.20 13.77 6.38
CA TRP A 45 15.23 14.03 5.38
C TRP A 45 16.48 14.66 6.00
N ASP A 46 16.32 15.62 6.91
CA ASP A 46 17.41 16.31 7.56
C ASP A 46 18.23 15.41 8.51
N THR A 47 17.68 14.27 8.92
CA THR A 47 18.42 13.26 9.72
C THR A 47 19.32 12.36 8.89
N LEU A 48 19.18 12.35 7.56
CA LEU A 48 19.99 11.49 6.68
C LEU A 48 21.39 12.05 6.51
N THR A 49 22.36 11.15 6.31
CA THR A 49 23.72 11.51 5.90
C THR A 49 23.72 12.09 4.48
N GLN A 50 24.72 12.91 4.15
CA GLN A 50 24.88 13.48 2.81
C GLN A 50 24.94 12.40 1.72
N CYS A 51 25.50 11.24 2.01
CA CYS A 51 25.56 10.11 1.07
C CYS A 51 24.15 9.55 0.80
N GLU A 52 23.35 9.32 1.85
CA GLU A 52 21.96 8.84 1.71
C GLU A 52 21.10 9.87 0.97
N GLN A 53 21.22 11.16 1.31
CA GLN A 53 20.53 12.24 0.61
C GLN A 53 20.85 12.23 -0.89
N THR A 54 22.13 12.08 -1.25
CA THR A 54 22.55 12.00 -2.65
C THR A 54 21.93 10.80 -3.37
N LEU A 55 21.95 9.62 -2.76
CA LEU A 55 21.37 8.41 -3.35
C LEU A 55 19.84 8.55 -3.55
N TYR A 56 19.15 9.03 -2.55
CA TYR A 56 17.71 9.23 -2.62
C TYR A 56 17.34 10.27 -3.69
N ALA A 57 18.10 11.36 -3.79
CA ALA A 57 17.89 12.39 -4.81
C ALA A 57 18.12 11.85 -6.24
N LEU A 58 19.15 11.04 -6.47
CA LEU A 58 19.38 10.40 -7.76
C LEU A 58 18.23 9.46 -8.13
N SER A 59 17.80 8.63 -7.18
CA SER A 59 16.66 7.73 -7.34
C SER A 59 15.36 8.48 -7.68
N ALA A 60 15.04 9.55 -6.94
CA ALA A 60 13.86 10.36 -7.19
C ALA A 60 13.90 11.04 -8.56
N LYS A 61 15.01 11.68 -8.91
CA LYS A 61 15.18 12.38 -10.19
C LYS A 61 15.07 11.45 -11.40
N SER A 62 15.52 10.20 -11.28
CA SER A 62 15.44 9.23 -12.37
C SER A 62 14.03 8.93 -12.85
N THR A 63 13.01 9.18 -12.02
CA THR A 63 11.60 8.87 -12.32
C THR A 63 10.87 9.96 -13.10
N ILE A 64 11.40 11.18 -13.12
CA ILE A 64 10.68 12.38 -13.56
C ILE A 64 10.24 12.28 -15.01
N GLU A 65 11.15 11.94 -15.92
CA GLU A 65 10.84 11.82 -17.36
C GLU A 65 9.79 10.75 -17.62
N THR A 66 9.87 9.62 -16.91
CA THR A 66 8.86 8.56 -17.04
C THR A 66 7.49 9.01 -16.52
N ILE A 67 7.43 9.71 -15.39
CA ILE A 67 6.16 10.24 -14.87
C ILE A 67 5.58 11.28 -15.83
N PHE A 68 6.39 12.13 -16.43
CA PHE A 68 5.94 13.11 -17.43
C PHE A 68 5.43 12.43 -18.71
N ALA A 69 6.08 11.35 -19.13
CA ALA A 69 5.65 10.55 -20.28
C ALA A 69 4.33 9.81 -20.04
N LEU A 70 4.06 9.43 -18.79
CA LEU A 70 2.82 8.79 -18.35
C LEU A 70 1.67 9.79 -18.20
N GLU A 71 1.95 11.02 -17.72
CA GLU A 71 0.93 11.99 -17.30
C GLU A 71 1.14 13.37 -17.94
N PRO A 72 0.68 13.57 -19.18
CA PRO A 72 0.86 14.83 -19.90
C PRO A 72 0.19 16.02 -19.23
N ASN A 73 -0.81 15.81 -18.38
CA ASN A 73 -1.45 16.87 -17.59
C ASN A 73 -0.50 17.55 -16.60
N ILE A 74 0.60 16.89 -16.21
CA ILE A 74 1.64 17.49 -15.37
C ILE A 74 2.41 18.56 -16.14
N VAL A 75 2.75 18.28 -17.41
CA VAL A 75 3.64 19.12 -18.22
C VAL A 75 2.91 20.07 -19.17
N GLU A 76 1.59 19.98 -19.22
CA GLU A 76 0.78 20.90 -20.04
C GLU A 76 0.99 22.35 -19.56
N GLN A 77 1.49 23.20 -20.45
CA GLN A 77 1.63 24.64 -20.14
C GLN A 77 0.26 25.27 -19.93
N SER A 78 0.05 25.86 -18.75
CA SER A 78 -1.21 26.47 -18.35
C SER A 78 -0.95 27.47 -17.23
N SER A 79 -1.86 28.43 -17.06
CA SER A 79 -1.78 29.44 -15.98
C SER A 79 -2.28 28.93 -14.62
N ASP A 80 -2.99 27.80 -14.58
CA ASP A 80 -3.44 27.17 -13.33
C ASP A 80 -2.25 26.64 -12.53
N ILE A 81 -2.37 26.67 -11.21
CA ILE A 81 -1.33 26.19 -10.31
C ILE A 81 -1.49 24.70 -10.07
N LEU A 82 -0.43 23.95 -10.33
CA LEU A 82 -0.36 22.54 -9.99
C LEU A 82 0.09 22.39 -8.52
N ASN A 83 -0.72 21.76 -7.69
CA ASN A 83 -0.43 21.55 -6.28
C ASN A 83 0.18 20.17 -6.05
N LEU A 84 1.22 20.10 -5.21
CA LEU A 84 1.84 18.87 -4.75
C LEU A 84 1.79 18.83 -3.23
N TYR A 85 1.43 17.68 -2.65
CA TYR A 85 1.47 17.51 -1.20
C TYR A 85 1.70 16.06 -0.79
N ILE A 86 2.25 15.87 0.41
CA ILE A 86 2.33 14.58 1.08
C ILE A 86 1.00 14.37 1.82
N GLN A 87 0.38 13.23 1.59
CA GLN A 87 -0.90 12.87 2.19
C GLN A 87 -0.74 12.52 3.68
N ASN A 88 -1.77 12.75 4.48
CA ASN A 88 -1.74 12.40 5.89
C ASN A 88 -1.89 10.88 6.09
N ASP A 89 -1.13 10.31 7.03
CA ASP A 89 -1.14 8.87 7.34
C ASP A 89 -2.53 8.31 7.69
N GLN A 90 -3.46 9.14 8.15
CA GLN A 90 -4.83 8.75 8.49
C GLN A 90 -5.64 8.19 7.30
N HIS A 91 -5.37 8.66 6.08
CA HIS A 91 -6.03 8.18 4.87
C HIS A 91 -5.69 6.72 4.51
N GLY A 92 -4.57 6.18 5.01
CA GLY A 92 -4.23 4.76 4.87
C GLY A 92 -5.26 3.82 5.53
N GLU A 93 -6.00 4.28 6.54
CA GLU A 93 -7.11 3.54 7.14
C GLU A 93 -8.35 3.51 6.23
N GLU A 94 -8.50 4.50 5.35
CA GLU A 94 -9.58 4.66 4.37
C GLU A 94 -9.31 3.95 3.04
N ALA A 95 -8.29 3.09 2.97
CA ALA A 95 -7.81 2.40 1.77
C ALA A 95 -7.28 3.34 0.67
N ASP A 96 -6.69 4.48 1.05
CA ASP A 96 -5.87 5.30 0.17
C ASP A 96 -4.38 5.05 0.49
N VAL A 97 -3.63 4.53 -0.47
CA VAL A 97 -2.21 4.16 -0.32
C VAL A 97 -1.27 5.17 -0.96
N ARG A 98 -1.82 6.28 -1.42
CA ARG A 98 -1.06 7.33 -2.10
C ARG A 98 -0.32 8.17 -1.07
N ASP A 99 0.96 8.28 -1.20
CA ASP A 99 1.82 9.04 -0.28
C ASP A 99 1.99 10.50 -0.78
N ILE A 100 2.07 10.70 -2.11
CA ILE A 100 2.14 12.03 -2.76
C ILE A 100 0.94 12.20 -3.68
N ILE A 101 0.27 13.35 -3.60
CA ILE A 101 -0.78 13.76 -4.52
C ILE A 101 -0.30 14.92 -5.38
N ILE A 102 -0.62 14.86 -6.66
CA ILE A 102 -0.42 15.92 -7.65
C ILE A 102 -1.79 16.27 -8.20
N GLU A 103 -2.24 17.51 -8.02
CA GLU A 103 -3.59 17.94 -8.40
C GLU A 103 -3.62 19.23 -9.21
N ARG A 104 -4.56 19.31 -10.14
CA ARG A 104 -4.98 20.51 -10.85
C ARG A 104 -6.45 20.79 -10.57
N LYS A 105 -6.73 21.69 -9.64
CA LYS A 105 -8.10 21.97 -9.16
C LYS A 105 -9.00 22.52 -10.25
N ASP A 106 -8.46 23.34 -11.13
CA ASP A 106 -9.21 24.05 -12.17
C ASP A 106 -9.82 23.10 -13.23
N ILE A 107 -9.26 21.92 -13.39
CA ILE A 107 -9.76 20.88 -14.31
C ILE A 107 -10.21 19.60 -13.61
N ILE A 108 -10.26 19.61 -12.26
CA ILE A 108 -10.68 18.46 -11.45
C ILE A 108 -9.86 17.21 -11.82
N TRP A 109 -8.53 17.34 -11.86
CA TRP A 109 -7.62 16.26 -12.18
C TRP A 109 -6.62 16.05 -11.04
N GLU A 110 -6.42 14.81 -10.67
CA GLU A 110 -5.39 14.41 -9.71
C GLU A 110 -4.79 13.06 -10.05
N ILE A 111 -3.55 12.85 -9.63
CA ILE A 111 -2.92 11.54 -9.57
C ILE A 111 -2.23 11.35 -8.24
N GLY A 112 -2.04 10.09 -7.84
CA GLY A 112 -1.31 9.73 -6.64
C GLY A 112 -0.09 8.88 -6.92
N LEU A 113 0.96 9.07 -6.12
CA LEU A 113 2.14 8.23 -6.10
C LEU A 113 2.23 7.51 -4.75
N SER A 114 2.38 6.18 -4.76
CA SER A 114 2.74 5.40 -3.58
C SER A 114 4.24 5.16 -3.58
N ILE A 115 4.93 5.79 -2.64
CA ILE A 115 6.40 5.85 -2.60
C ILE A 115 6.92 4.77 -1.65
N LYS A 116 7.85 3.93 -2.12
CA LYS A 116 8.45 2.87 -1.32
C LYS A 116 9.97 2.85 -1.51
N HIS A 117 10.68 2.69 -0.41
CA HIS A 117 12.14 2.57 -0.40
C HIS A 117 12.53 1.18 0.08
N ASN A 118 13.18 0.39 -0.79
CA ASN A 118 13.62 -1.00 -0.54
C ASN A 118 12.53 -1.96 -0.02
N HIS A 119 11.23 -1.65 -0.26
CA HIS A 119 10.12 -2.40 0.31
C HIS A 119 8.99 -2.61 -0.72
N MET A 120 8.48 -3.85 -0.80
CA MET A 120 7.46 -4.24 -1.79
C MET A 120 6.07 -4.54 -1.20
N ALA A 121 5.90 -4.55 0.13
CA ALA A 121 4.62 -4.89 0.76
C ALA A 121 3.51 -3.92 0.34
N VAL A 122 2.28 -4.41 0.37
CA VAL A 122 1.10 -3.66 -0.09
C VAL A 122 0.45 -2.94 1.07
N LYS A 123 0.09 -3.66 2.13
CA LYS A 123 -0.61 -3.12 3.29
C LYS A 123 -0.34 -3.96 4.54
N HIS A 124 -0.27 -3.30 5.69
CA HIS A 124 -0.22 -3.93 6.99
C HIS A 124 -1.54 -3.68 7.73
N SER A 125 -2.49 -4.58 7.59
CA SER A 125 -3.71 -4.56 8.40
C SER A 125 -3.48 -5.17 9.77
N ARG A 126 -4.36 -4.86 10.73
CA ARG A 126 -4.36 -5.47 12.05
C ARG A 126 -5.54 -6.41 12.22
N ILE A 127 -5.35 -7.43 13.08
CA ILE A 127 -6.40 -8.31 13.58
C ILE A 127 -6.41 -8.19 15.10
N ALA A 128 -7.57 -7.94 15.68
CA ALA A 128 -7.76 -7.79 17.12
C ALA A 128 -9.23 -8.07 17.48
N LYS A 129 -9.50 -8.34 18.76
CA LYS A 129 -10.84 -8.58 19.29
C LYS A 129 -11.85 -7.45 18.99
N THR A 130 -11.35 -6.22 18.84
CA THR A 130 -12.15 -5.02 18.60
C THR A 130 -12.15 -4.52 17.16
N LEU A 131 -11.45 -5.23 16.26
CA LEU A 131 -11.32 -4.82 14.86
C LEU A 131 -12.11 -5.76 13.95
N ASP A 132 -13.23 -5.27 13.46
CA ASP A 132 -14.01 -5.95 12.44
C ASP A 132 -13.38 -5.75 11.07
N PHE A 133 -12.60 -6.75 10.62
CA PHE A 133 -11.95 -6.68 9.32
C PHE A 133 -12.95 -6.74 8.17
N GLY A 134 -14.08 -7.46 8.35
CA GLY A 134 -15.10 -7.57 7.32
C GLY A 134 -15.74 -6.23 7.00
N SER A 135 -16.14 -5.48 8.03
CA SER A 135 -16.64 -4.11 7.86
C SER A 135 -15.63 -3.19 7.17
N LYS A 136 -14.31 -3.38 7.45
CA LYS A 136 -13.26 -2.53 6.85
C LYS A 136 -12.87 -2.94 5.43
N TRP A 137 -12.85 -4.27 5.13
CA TRP A 137 -12.28 -4.77 3.88
C TRP A 137 -13.31 -4.92 2.76
N TYR A 138 -14.57 -5.21 3.13
CA TYR A 138 -15.62 -5.43 2.14
C TYR A 138 -17.00 -4.90 2.56
N ASP A 139 -17.05 -3.99 3.54
CA ASP A 139 -18.24 -3.29 4.03
C ASP A 139 -19.35 -4.24 4.54
N ILE A 140 -19.01 -5.42 5.05
CA ILE A 140 -19.92 -6.38 5.67
C ILE A 140 -19.33 -6.81 7.01
N PRO A 141 -20.05 -6.65 8.12
CA PRO A 141 -19.56 -7.08 9.43
C PRO A 141 -19.23 -8.57 9.47
N CYS A 142 -18.17 -8.93 10.19
CA CYS A 142 -17.85 -10.32 10.45
C CYS A 142 -18.97 -11.05 11.16
N SER A 143 -19.17 -12.30 10.79
CA SER A 143 -20.20 -13.15 11.35
C SER A 143 -19.95 -13.50 12.83
N SER A 144 -21.01 -13.89 13.55
CA SER A 144 -20.88 -14.45 14.91
C SER A 144 -19.98 -15.68 14.94
N THR A 145 -19.98 -16.49 13.87
CA THR A 145 -19.10 -17.65 13.71
C THR A 145 -17.63 -17.26 13.70
N TYR A 146 -17.28 -16.17 13.03
CA TYR A 146 -15.93 -15.62 13.05
C TYR A 146 -15.52 -15.21 14.49
N TRP A 147 -16.37 -14.41 15.15
CA TRP A 147 -16.08 -13.94 16.50
C TRP A 147 -15.95 -15.09 17.51
N ASN A 148 -16.82 -16.08 17.43
CA ASN A 148 -16.72 -17.29 18.25
C ASN A 148 -15.42 -18.06 17.98
N GLY A 149 -14.90 -18.02 16.76
CA GLY A 149 -13.65 -18.67 16.38
C GLY A 149 -12.39 -17.94 16.86
N VAL A 150 -12.40 -16.60 16.93
CA VAL A 150 -11.21 -15.81 17.30
C VAL A 150 -11.16 -15.41 18.77
N ASN A 151 -12.30 -15.25 19.45
CA ASN A 151 -12.37 -14.79 20.84
C ASN A 151 -11.54 -15.67 21.80
N PRO A 152 -11.58 -17.02 21.75
CA PRO A 152 -10.76 -17.83 22.64
C PRO A 152 -9.25 -17.52 22.56
N THR A 153 -8.77 -17.25 21.34
CA THR A 153 -7.36 -16.90 21.10
C THR A 153 -7.04 -15.49 21.65
N PHE A 154 -7.94 -14.53 21.46
CA PHE A 154 -7.73 -13.19 22.02
C PHE A 154 -7.83 -13.17 23.54
N ASP A 155 -8.75 -13.94 24.14
CA ASP A 155 -8.85 -14.11 25.58
C ASP A 155 -7.59 -14.74 26.17
N PHE A 156 -6.99 -15.70 25.46
CA PHE A 156 -5.70 -16.26 25.80
C PHE A 156 -4.59 -15.19 25.76
N LEU A 157 -4.51 -14.41 24.70
CA LEU A 157 -3.53 -13.32 24.57
C LEU A 157 -3.70 -12.24 25.63
N GLU A 158 -4.94 -11.91 26.03
CA GLU A 158 -5.23 -10.96 27.11
C GLU A 158 -4.69 -11.47 28.45
N ARG A 159 -4.90 -12.75 28.76
CA ARG A 159 -4.38 -13.36 29.99
C ARG A 159 -2.85 -13.39 30.03
N GLU A 160 -2.22 -13.77 28.93
CA GLU A 160 -0.76 -13.83 28.85
C GLU A 160 -0.12 -12.43 28.86
N LYS A 161 -0.77 -11.44 28.24
CA LYS A 161 -0.36 -10.04 28.32
C LYS A 161 -0.40 -9.51 29.75
N ALA A 162 -1.45 -9.85 30.52
CA ALA A 162 -1.57 -9.44 31.92
C ALA A 162 -0.44 -10.02 32.81
N LYS A 163 0.13 -11.17 32.43
CA LYS A 163 1.30 -11.79 33.12
C LYS A 163 2.62 -11.19 32.64
N GLY A 164 2.66 -10.33 31.64
CA GLY A 164 3.89 -9.82 31.04
C GLY A 164 4.67 -10.83 30.20
N THR A 165 4.01 -11.90 29.73
CA THR A 165 4.61 -12.99 28.95
C THR A 165 5.18 -12.47 27.61
N TYR A 166 6.28 -13.05 27.16
CA TYR A 166 6.83 -12.80 25.81
C TYR A 166 6.33 -13.83 24.81
N PHE A 167 6.19 -13.44 23.56
CA PHE A 167 5.76 -14.38 22.49
C PHE A 167 6.70 -15.58 22.31
N ARG A 168 7.99 -15.42 22.61
CA ARG A 168 8.98 -16.52 22.57
C ARG A 168 8.78 -17.58 23.65
N ASP A 169 8.11 -17.21 24.76
CA ASP A 169 7.91 -18.08 25.92
C ASP A 169 6.60 -18.89 25.81
N LEU A 170 5.79 -18.65 24.76
CA LEU A 170 4.66 -19.50 24.44
C LEU A 170 5.13 -20.86 23.94
N ARG A 171 4.43 -21.93 24.33
CA ARG A 171 4.72 -23.31 23.90
C ARG A 171 4.72 -23.43 22.38
N SER A 172 3.72 -22.89 21.71
CA SER A 172 3.63 -22.81 20.27
C SER A 172 2.79 -21.60 19.86
N LYS A 173 3.44 -20.45 19.62
CA LYS A 173 2.73 -19.26 19.14
C LYS A 173 2.00 -19.49 17.80
N GLU A 174 2.51 -20.44 17.00
CA GLU A 174 1.90 -20.76 15.71
C GLU A 174 0.59 -21.51 15.92
N ASP A 175 0.61 -22.60 16.69
CA ASP A 175 -0.55 -23.46 16.87
C ASP A 175 -1.58 -22.85 17.84
N ASP A 176 -1.09 -22.11 18.87
CA ASP A 176 -1.95 -21.51 19.89
C ASP A 176 -2.57 -20.18 19.45
N VAL A 177 -1.94 -19.46 18.48
CA VAL A 177 -2.35 -18.10 18.11
C VAL A 177 -2.60 -17.98 16.59
N TYR A 178 -1.58 -18.23 15.76
CA TYR A 178 -1.67 -17.86 14.34
C TYR A 178 -2.62 -18.76 13.55
N VAL A 179 -2.53 -20.07 13.75
CA VAL A 179 -3.35 -21.05 13.04
C VAL A 179 -4.84 -20.90 13.35
N PRO A 180 -5.30 -20.77 14.62
CA PRO A 180 -6.70 -20.54 14.92
C PRO A 180 -7.26 -19.26 14.27
N LEU A 181 -6.52 -18.15 14.34
CA LEU A 181 -6.94 -16.88 13.74
C LEU A 181 -7.01 -16.97 12.21
N LEU A 182 -6.02 -17.60 11.56
CA LEU A 182 -6.02 -17.79 10.10
C LEU A 182 -7.14 -18.73 9.66
N ASN A 183 -7.46 -19.79 10.42
CA ASN A 183 -8.59 -20.68 10.14
C ASN A 183 -9.92 -19.92 10.20
N ALA A 184 -10.12 -19.08 11.22
CA ALA A 184 -11.32 -18.26 11.34
C ALA A 184 -11.43 -17.26 10.17
N PHE A 185 -10.32 -16.62 9.79
CA PHE A 185 -10.24 -15.73 8.63
C PHE A 185 -10.63 -16.45 7.33
N VAL A 186 -10.07 -17.63 7.04
CA VAL A 186 -10.37 -18.43 5.84
C VAL A 186 -11.86 -18.80 5.78
N LYS A 187 -12.42 -19.26 6.91
CA LYS A 187 -13.83 -19.63 6.99
C LYS A 187 -14.75 -18.43 6.76
N GLU A 188 -14.45 -17.30 7.39
CA GLU A 188 -15.22 -16.08 7.26
C GLU A 188 -15.24 -15.57 5.82
N VAL A 189 -14.06 -15.37 5.20
CA VAL A 189 -13.97 -14.92 3.81
C VAL A 189 -14.69 -15.87 2.86
N SER A 190 -14.50 -17.20 3.03
CA SER A 190 -15.16 -18.21 2.20
C SER A 190 -16.70 -18.15 2.30
N SER A 191 -17.22 -17.87 3.49
CA SER A 191 -18.66 -17.73 3.71
C SER A 191 -19.19 -16.44 3.07
N GLN A 192 -18.52 -15.32 3.29
CA GLN A 192 -18.95 -14.00 2.80
C GLN A 192 -18.92 -13.91 1.27
N VAL A 193 -17.91 -14.50 0.62
CA VAL A 193 -17.84 -14.56 -0.85
C VAL A 193 -19.01 -15.33 -1.44
N LYS A 194 -19.45 -16.41 -0.79
CA LYS A 194 -20.63 -17.18 -1.23
C LYS A 194 -21.92 -16.38 -1.11
N ALA A 195 -22.02 -15.54 -0.07
CA ALA A 195 -23.21 -14.75 0.23
C ALA A 195 -23.28 -13.46 -0.60
N ASN A 196 -22.14 -12.87 -0.99
CA ASN A 196 -22.08 -11.58 -1.65
C ASN A 196 -21.01 -11.53 -2.74
N LYS A 197 -21.43 -11.36 -3.99
CA LYS A 197 -20.58 -11.33 -5.18
C LYS A 197 -19.61 -10.13 -5.23
N ASN A 198 -19.84 -9.08 -4.45
CA ASN A 198 -18.97 -7.90 -4.44
C ASN A 198 -17.76 -8.05 -3.49
N VAL A 199 -17.72 -9.06 -2.63
CA VAL A 199 -16.63 -9.27 -1.67
C VAL A 199 -15.27 -9.39 -2.35
N PRO A 200 -15.06 -10.17 -3.43
CA PRO A 200 -13.76 -10.27 -4.10
C PRO A 200 -13.23 -8.91 -4.54
N ARG A 201 -14.05 -8.11 -5.23
CA ARG A 201 -13.70 -6.77 -5.69
C ARG A 201 -13.34 -5.85 -4.52
N ARG A 202 -14.21 -5.74 -3.52
CA ARG A 202 -13.99 -4.85 -2.36
C ARG A 202 -12.75 -5.22 -1.55
N MET A 203 -12.46 -6.52 -1.41
CA MET A 203 -11.23 -6.98 -0.77
C MET A 203 -9.99 -6.46 -1.50
N VAL A 204 -9.94 -6.58 -2.82
CA VAL A 204 -8.79 -6.11 -3.60
C VAL A 204 -8.72 -4.58 -3.58
N GLU A 205 -9.84 -3.87 -3.66
CA GLU A 205 -9.90 -2.41 -3.47
C GLU A 205 -9.35 -1.99 -2.10
N TYR A 206 -9.70 -2.71 -1.04
CA TYR A 206 -9.15 -2.43 0.29
C TYR A 206 -7.65 -2.73 0.38
N LEU A 207 -7.20 -3.84 -0.19
CA LEU A 207 -5.80 -4.28 -0.11
C LEU A 207 -4.87 -3.41 -0.95
N LEU A 208 -5.33 -2.91 -2.09
CA LEU A 208 -4.55 -2.07 -2.99
C LEU A 208 -4.82 -0.59 -2.75
N SER A 209 -5.98 -0.13 -3.18
CA SER A 209 -6.48 1.24 -3.01
C SER A 209 -7.90 1.36 -3.57
N LYS A 210 -8.64 2.34 -3.06
CA LYS A 210 -9.88 2.85 -3.67
C LYS A 210 -9.62 3.93 -4.73
N TYR A 211 -8.36 4.23 -5.01
CA TYR A 211 -7.91 5.20 -5.99
C TYR A 211 -6.87 4.58 -6.91
N ASP A 212 -6.79 5.08 -8.13
CA ASP A 212 -5.69 4.78 -9.03
C ASP A 212 -4.41 5.45 -8.55
N PHE A 213 -3.27 4.81 -8.78
CA PHE A 213 -1.97 5.34 -8.36
C PHE A 213 -0.80 4.73 -9.13
N TYR A 214 0.31 5.44 -9.14
CA TYR A 214 1.59 4.89 -9.53
C TYR A 214 2.38 4.46 -8.30
N LYS A 215 2.87 3.23 -8.28
CA LYS A 215 3.76 2.74 -7.23
C LYS A 215 5.21 2.95 -7.66
N VAL A 216 5.93 3.76 -6.90
CA VAL A 216 7.34 4.12 -7.15
C VAL A 216 8.20 3.42 -6.10
N ILE A 217 9.07 2.51 -6.52
CA ILE A 217 9.88 1.67 -5.63
C ILE A 217 11.35 1.88 -5.95
N SER A 218 12.10 2.51 -5.05
CA SER A 218 13.56 2.54 -5.12
C SER A 218 14.16 1.24 -4.61
N ILE A 219 15.13 0.71 -5.33
CA ILE A 219 15.91 -0.49 -4.97
C ILE A 219 17.40 -0.10 -5.05
N ASP A 220 17.95 0.31 -3.91
CA ASP A 220 19.31 0.86 -3.84
C ASP A 220 20.38 -0.12 -4.29
N SER A 221 20.26 -1.39 -3.92
CA SER A 221 21.22 -2.44 -4.32
C SER A 221 21.29 -2.66 -5.82
N LYS A 222 20.26 -2.24 -6.56
CA LYS A 222 20.19 -2.38 -8.03
C LYS A 222 20.37 -1.06 -8.77
N ARG A 223 20.43 0.07 -8.06
CA ARG A 223 20.43 1.42 -8.67
C ARG A 223 19.29 1.60 -9.68
N ILE A 224 18.11 1.15 -9.29
CA ILE A 224 16.90 1.21 -10.12
C ILE A 224 15.74 1.71 -9.27
N THR A 225 14.97 2.65 -9.82
CA THR A 225 13.63 2.99 -9.34
C THR A 225 12.61 2.44 -10.32
N THR A 226 11.69 1.64 -9.82
CA THR A 226 10.64 1.01 -10.62
C THR A 226 9.32 1.75 -10.44
N ILE A 227 8.65 2.08 -11.55
CA ILE A 227 7.29 2.62 -11.56
C ILE A 227 6.34 1.53 -12.06
N GLN A 228 5.27 1.28 -11.31
CA GLN A 228 4.16 0.41 -11.70
C GLN A 228 2.86 1.19 -11.66
N SER A 229 1.97 0.97 -12.62
CA SER A 229 0.65 1.60 -12.66
C SER A 229 -0.43 0.68 -12.10
N PHE A 230 -1.26 1.23 -11.21
CA PHE A 230 -2.47 0.60 -10.69
C PHE A 230 -3.67 1.43 -11.16
N ASN A 231 -4.04 1.25 -12.43
CA ASN A 231 -5.12 1.97 -13.10
C ASN A 231 -6.39 1.11 -13.11
N MET A 232 -7.05 1.03 -11.96
CA MET A 232 -8.22 0.16 -11.73
C MET A 232 -9.54 0.84 -12.12
N TYR A 233 -9.55 2.16 -12.15
CA TYR A 233 -10.75 2.98 -12.39
C TYR A 233 -10.63 3.85 -13.63
N GLY A 234 -9.48 3.83 -14.31
CA GLY A 234 -9.26 4.57 -15.56
C GLY A 234 -8.99 6.06 -15.36
N THR A 235 -8.52 6.47 -14.17
CA THR A 235 -8.23 7.88 -13.86
C THR A 235 -6.77 8.27 -14.10
N LEU A 236 -5.88 7.29 -14.34
CA LEU A 236 -4.50 7.55 -14.76
C LEU A 236 -4.37 7.60 -16.28
N ASN A 237 -3.25 8.16 -16.72
CA ASN A 237 -2.83 8.15 -18.13
C ASN A 237 -3.81 8.84 -19.05
N LEU A 238 -4.50 9.85 -18.53
CA LEU A 238 -5.46 10.63 -19.31
C LEU A 238 -4.73 11.65 -20.22
N PRO A 239 -5.28 11.90 -21.42
CA PRO A 239 -4.74 12.94 -22.28
C PRO A 239 -4.88 14.32 -21.62
N SER A 240 -3.94 15.20 -21.90
CA SER A 240 -4.12 16.63 -21.69
C SER A 240 -4.90 17.26 -22.84
N ARG A 241 -5.16 18.57 -22.79
CA ARG A 241 -5.81 19.31 -23.87
C ARG A 241 -4.99 19.31 -25.16
N VAL A 242 -3.67 19.20 -25.05
CA VAL A 242 -2.73 19.40 -26.16
C VAL A 242 -1.92 18.15 -26.52
N SER A 243 -1.88 17.14 -25.67
CA SER A 243 -1.05 15.96 -25.90
C SER A 243 -1.64 14.68 -25.32
N GLN A 244 -1.24 13.56 -25.90
CA GLN A 244 -1.51 12.21 -25.41
C GLN A 244 -0.33 11.73 -24.56
N PRO A 245 -0.55 10.80 -23.60
CA PRO A 245 0.55 10.11 -22.95
C PRO A 245 1.44 9.40 -23.97
N SER A 246 2.75 9.59 -23.88
CA SER A 246 3.70 8.89 -24.76
C SER A 246 3.95 7.44 -24.33
N ILE A 247 3.68 7.13 -23.07
CA ILE A 247 3.62 5.77 -22.54
C ILE A 247 2.16 5.45 -22.22
N LYS A 248 1.62 4.37 -22.78
CA LYS A 248 0.24 3.95 -22.54
C LYS A 248 0.14 2.99 -21.35
N VAL A 249 -0.87 3.20 -20.52
CA VAL A 249 -1.20 2.37 -19.35
C VAL A 249 -2.60 1.80 -19.52
N PRO A 250 -2.77 0.47 -19.53
CA PRO A 250 -4.09 -0.13 -19.64
C PRO A 250 -4.89 0.02 -18.33
N VAL A 251 -6.21 -0.02 -18.45
CA VAL A 251 -7.11 -0.16 -17.29
C VAL A 251 -7.09 -1.63 -16.86
N ILE A 252 -6.97 -1.85 -15.56
CA ILE A 252 -6.83 -3.16 -14.95
C ILE A 252 -8.18 -3.65 -14.43
N ASN A 253 -8.53 -4.89 -14.74
CA ASN A 253 -9.77 -5.48 -14.24
C ASN A 253 -9.64 -5.90 -12.77
N LEU A 254 -10.50 -5.36 -11.92
CA LEU A 254 -10.69 -5.86 -10.56
C LEU A 254 -11.35 -7.25 -10.59
N PRO A 255 -11.13 -8.09 -9.57
CA PRO A 255 -11.68 -9.44 -9.57
C PRO A 255 -13.19 -9.43 -9.29
N THR A 256 -13.85 -10.44 -9.83
CA THR A 256 -15.26 -10.73 -9.60
C THR A 256 -15.48 -12.03 -8.83
N THR A 257 -14.48 -12.91 -8.81
CA THR A 257 -14.58 -14.26 -8.27
C THR A 257 -13.37 -14.62 -7.43
N LEU A 258 -13.60 -15.20 -6.26
CA LEU A 258 -12.58 -15.88 -5.47
C LEU A 258 -12.49 -17.32 -5.95
N LEU A 259 -11.35 -17.69 -6.54
CA LEU A 259 -11.11 -19.04 -7.08
C LEU A 259 -10.61 -20.01 -5.99
N HIS A 260 -9.77 -19.52 -5.09
CA HIS A 260 -9.20 -20.32 -4.00
C HIS A 260 -8.86 -19.47 -2.79
N ILE A 261 -9.10 -20.01 -1.61
CA ILE A 261 -8.55 -19.52 -0.34
C ILE A 261 -8.21 -20.72 0.55
N GLY A 262 -6.99 -20.77 1.06
CA GLY A 262 -6.54 -21.85 1.93
C GLY A 262 -5.08 -21.70 2.34
N PHE A 263 -4.62 -22.61 3.19
CA PHE A 263 -3.21 -22.61 3.57
C PHE A 263 -2.32 -22.96 2.39
N LYS A 264 -1.18 -22.25 2.29
CA LYS A 264 -0.16 -22.55 1.30
C LYS A 264 0.38 -23.97 1.51
N PRO A 265 0.53 -24.79 0.45
CA PRO A 265 1.17 -26.10 0.56
C PRO A 265 2.52 -26.02 1.29
N GLY A 266 2.71 -26.87 2.30
CA GLY A 266 3.91 -26.90 3.13
C GLY A 266 4.01 -25.79 4.19
N SER A 267 2.96 -24.97 4.39
CA SER A 267 2.94 -23.93 5.42
C SER A 267 1.65 -23.97 6.22
N LYS A 268 1.75 -24.00 7.56
CA LYS A 268 0.60 -23.89 8.45
C LYS A 268 0.29 -22.44 8.88
N THR A 269 1.14 -21.47 8.51
CA THR A 269 1.03 -20.07 8.95
C THR A 269 0.89 -19.09 7.80
N THR A 270 0.74 -19.57 6.56
CA THR A 270 0.55 -18.74 5.37
C THR A 270 -0.73 -19.17 4.66
N VAL A 271 -1.65 -18.25 4.48
CA VAL A 271 -2.85 -18.43 3.66
C VAL A 271 -2.60 -17.83 2.27
N ILE A 272 -3.00 -18.53 1.22
CA ILE A 272 -3.03 -18.02 -0.16
C ILE A 272 -4.48 -17.77 -0.55
N MET A 273 -4.69 -16.67 -1.22
CA MET A 273 -5.97 -16.26 -1.79
C MET A 273 -5.76 -15.97 -3.28
N CYS A 274 -6.48 -16.69 -4.14
CA CYS A 274 -6.41 -16.53 -5.59
C CYS A 274 -7.77 -16.08 -6.11
N PHE A 275 -7.78 -15.00 -6.87
CA PHE A 275 -8.95 -14.46 -7.56
C PHE A 275 -8.81 -14.64 -9.06
N ASP A 276 -9.90 -14.44 -9.79
CA ASP A 276 -9.88 -14.28 -11.24
C ASP A 276 -9.04 -13.05 -11.65
N ASN A 277 -8.85 -12.87 -12.96
CA ASN A 277 -8.03 -11.79 -13.53
C ASN A 277 -6.56 -11.78 -13.05
N GLY A 278 -6.06 -12.87 -12.44
CA GLY A 278 -4.65 -13.03 -12.06
C GLY A 278 -4.27 -12.46 -10.69
N TRP A 279 -5.22 -11.95 -9.90
CA TRP A 279 -4.93 -11.43 -8.58
C TRP A 279 -4.67 -12.54 -7.56
N GLN A 280 -3.52 -12.50 -6.88
CA GLN A 280 -3.17 -13.46 -5.83
C GLN A 280 -2.47 -12.76 -4.66
N PHE A 281 -2.85 -13.13 -3.45
CA PHE A 281 -2.31 -12.58 -2.22
C PHE A 281 -1.91 -13.69 -1.25
N SER A 282 -0.87 -13.44 -0.45
CA SER A 282 -0.55 -14.25 0.71
C SER A 282 -0.76 -13.45 2.00
N PHE A 283 -1.21 -14.15 3.03
CA PHE A 283 -1.52 -13.57 4.34
C PHE A 283 -0.79 -14.35 5.41
N ARG A 284 -0.05 -13.66 6.23
CA ARG A 284 0.59 -14.18 7.44
C ARG A 284 0.26 -13.30 8.61
N ILE A 285 0.14 -13.91 9.80
CA ILE A 285 0.01 -13.14 11.04
C ILE A 285 1.35 -13.11 11.73
N HIS A 286 1.73 -11.97 12.27
CA HIS A 286 2.91 -11.82 13.11
C HIS A 286 2.69 -10.81 14.25
N ASN A 287 3.48 -10.94 15.30
CA ASN A 287 3.55 -9.99 16.39
C ASN A 287 4.45 -8.80 16.02
N ALA A 288 4.05 -7.58 16.40
CA ALA A 288 4.87 -6.39 16.19
C ALA A 288 5.85 -6.14 17.35
N LYS A 289 5.56 -6.68 18.53
CA LYS A 289 6.37 -6.53 19.76
C LYS A 289 6.84 -7.88 20.25
N TYR A 290 7.88 -7.88 21.07
CA TYR A 290 8.37 -9.09 21.74
C TYR A 290 7.43 -9.54 22.88
N VAL A 291 6.87 -8.58 23.64
CA VAL A 291 5.85 -8.82 24.67
C VAL A 291 4.51 -9.10 24.01
N ILE A 292 3.72 -9.99 24.59
CA ILE A 292 2.39 -10.33 24.06
C ILE A 292 1.50 -9.10 23.94
N GLU A 293 0.89 -8.97 22.79
CA GLU A 293 -0.08 -7.94 22.45
C GLU A 293 -1.37 -8.57 21.92
N THR A 294 -2.50 -7.88 22.10
CA THR A 294 -3.84 -8.33 21.69
C THR A 294 -4.24 -7.82 20.31
N SER A 295 -3.31 -7.15 19.61
CA SER A 295 -3.48 -6.67 18.25
C SER A 295 -2.30 -7.13 17.41
N LEU A 296 -2.53 -8.09 16.53
CA LEU A 296 -1.52 -8.67 15.67
C LEU A 296 -1.55 -8.03 14.28
N LYS A 297 -0.47 -8.15 13.52
CA LYS A 297 -0.40 -7.64 12.15
C LYS A 297 -0.65 -8.75 11.13
N PHE A 298 -1.40 -8.43 10.08
CA PHE A 298 -1.32 -9.16 8.84
C PHE A 298 -0.16 -8.63 7.99
N ASP A 299 0.74 -9.52 7.60
CA ASP A 299 1.70 -9.29 6.53
C ASP A 299 1.06 -9.79 5.24
N ILE A 300 0.69 -8.85 4.39
CA ILE A 300 -0.05 -9.10 3.15
C ILE A 300 0.87 -8.80 1.97
N GLN A 301 1.10 -9.81 1.15
CA GLN A 301 1.95 -9.72 -0.03
C GLN A 301 1.15 -10.00 -1.29
N ILE A 302 1.38 -9.25 -2.36
CA ILE A 302 0.93 -9.63 -3.69
C ILE A 302 1.87 -10.71 -4.20
N VAL A 303 1.35 -11.88 -4.53
CA VAL A 303 2.11 -13.01 -5.08
C VAL A 303 1.79 -13.25 -6.55
N GLY A 304 0.68 -12.71 -7.04
CA GLY A 304 0.30 -12.68 -8.45
C GLY A 304 -0.52 -11.43 -8.76
N MET A 305 -0.34 -10.91 -9.97
CA MET A 305 -1.02 -9.72 -10.48
C MET A 305 -1.45 -9.95 -11.92
N PRO A 306 -2.51 -9.25 -12.41
CA PRO A 306 -2.80 -9.17 -13.84
C PRO A 306 -1.56 -8.82 -14.66
N ALA A 307 -1.46 -9.35 -15.88
CA ALA A 307 -0.31 -9.09 -16.75
C ALA A 307 -0.05 -7.61 -16.97
N ASP A 308 -1.12 -6.82 -17.06
CA ASP A 308 -1.06 -5.37 -17.29
C ASP A 308 -0.42 -4.59 -16.12
N VAL A 309 -0.57 -5.08 -14.88
CA VAL A 309 0.12 -4.50 -13.70
C VAL A 309 1.59 -4.88 -13.65
N ASN A 310 1.97 -5.99 -14.28
CA ASN A 310 3.35 -6.45 -14.32
C ASN A 310 4.27 -5.59 -15.20
N ILE A 311 3.71 -4.66 -15.97
CA ILE A 311 4.50 -3.68 -16.71
C ILE A 311 5.22 -2.78 -15.73
N LYS A 312 6.55 -2.82 -15.77
CA LYS A 312 7.43 -2.04 -14.89
C LYS A 312 8.32 -1.14 -15.73
N TYR A 313 8.29 0.14 -15.40
CA TYR A 313 9.22 1.11 -15.97
C TYR A 313 10.41 1.23 -15.03
N ASN A 314 11.58 0.76 -15.48
CA ASN A 314 12.80 0.75 -14.68
C ASN A 314 13.67 1.97 -15.01
N CYS A 315 13.75 2.90 -14.10
CA CYS A 315 14.55 4.11 -14.16
C CYS A 315 15.90 3.83 -13.49
N LYS A 316 16.99 3.79 -14.26
CA LYS A 316 18.35 3.60 -13.73
C LYS A 316 18.94 4.90 -13.21
N TRP A 317 19.78 4.81 -12.18
CA TRP A 317 20.45 5.96 -11.55
C TRP A 317 21.78 5.63 -10.88
#